data_d6129bb94bd894b5145b20fa2d90c2ec
#
_entry.id   d6129bb94bd894b5145b20fa2d90c2ec
#
_cell.length_a   1.000
_cell.length_b   1.000
_cell.length_c   1.000
_cell.angle_alpha   90.00
_cell.angle_beta   90.00
_cell.angle_gamma   90.00
#
_symmetry.space_group_name_H-M   'P 1'
#
loop_
_entity.id
_entity.type
_entity.pdbx_description
1 polymer ?
#
loop_
_entity_poly.entity_id
_entity_poly.type
_entity_poly.pdbx_seq_one_letter_code
_entity_poly.pdbx_strand_id
1 'polypeptide(L)'
;MTKVVSVYGYGRFGKLWADILSEDFKVKVYSRRGLKAEEVSPGIEIATIDSIFDCDAMFFCVAISSFEQVLIESRNYFRANTVYFDTCSVKVYPAQWMNENIPAANQIIATHPMFGPDSYYNATSPLPLAFCNVRSNEDVFKSWAKYFSHKRMRVEIMSTEEHDEMVAYSQGITHYVGRVLADLQLQPSRIDTMGYGKLLDIIAQTCNDTWQLFIDLQRFNPYTSNMREDLQNSLEKIYAILNQIVNGNGKHSDLSQEEWELRYKNKIWGSKEE
;
A
#
# COMPACT_ATOMS: atom_id res chain seq x y z
N MET A 1 -9.18 21.47 -23.35
CA MET A 1 -7.71 21.47 -23.15
C MET A 1 -7.34 20.16 -22.49
N THR A 2 -6.26 19.52 -22.92
CA THR A 2 -5.76 18.29 -22.27
C THR A 2 -5.26 18.65 -20.87
N LYS A 3 -5.74 17.95 -19.84
CA LYS A 3 -5.30 18.19 -18.45
C LYS A 3 -3.82 17.88 -18.28
N VAL A 4 -3.15 18.67 -17.47
CA VAL A 4 -1.76 18.44 -17.04
C VAL A 4 -1.77 17.76 -15.69
N VAL A 5 -1.07 16.63 -15.58
CA VAL A 5 -0.95 15.87 -14.34
C VAL A 5 0.52 15.78 -13.95
N SER A 6 0.81 15.97 -12.69
CA SER A 6 2.17 15.95 -12.17
C SER A 6 2.40 14.76 -11.24
N VAL A 7 3.59 14.15 -11.33
CA VAL A 7 4.05 13.10 -10.42
C VAL A 7 5.30 13.61 -9.69
N TYR A 8 5.16 13.86 -8.41
CA TYR A 8 6.26 14.23 -7.52
C TYR A 8 6.87 12.98 -6.90
N GLY A 9 8.07 12.63 -7.31
CA GLY A 9 8.76 11.39 -6.95
C GLY A 9 8.77 10.41 -8.14
N TYR A 10 9.94 10.20 -8.74
CA TYR A 10 10.12 9.33 -9.91
C TYR A 10 11.01 8.14 -9.57
N GLY A 11 10.58 7.36 -8.55
CA GLY A 11 11.12 6.04 -8.20
C GLY A 11 10.46 4.92 -9.02
N ARG A 12 10.64 3.66 -8.62
CA ARG A 12 10.02 2.50 -9.32
C ARG A 12 8.50 2.68 -9.50
N PHE A 13 7.79 3.03 -8.42
CA PHE A 13 6.35 3.23 -8.48
C PHE A 13 5.97 4.51 -9.23
N GLY A 14 6.64 5.64 -8.93
CA GLY A 14 6.33 6.92 -9.60
C GLY A 14 6.53 6.87 -11.12
N LYS A 15 7.48 6.07 -11.61
CA LYS A 15 7.65 5.80 -13.04
C LYS A 15 6.42 5.07 -13.61
N LEU A 16 6.02 3.95 -13.00
CA LEU A 16 4.81 3.23 -13.40
C LEU A 16 3.58 4.13 -13.40
N TRP A 17 3.42 4.94 -12.33
CA TRP A 17 2.25 5.81 -12.19
C TRP A 17 2.22 6.90 -13.26
N ALA A 18 3.37 7.49 -13.56
CA ALA A 18 3.50 8.46 -14.65
C ALA A 18 3.20 7.83 -16.02
N ASP A 19 3.67 6.61 -16.28
CA ASP A 19 3.39 5.88 -17.51
C ASP A 19 1.88 5.62 -17.69
N ILE A 20 1.19 5.16 -16.62
CA ILE A 20 -0.27 4.96 -16.65
C ILE A 20 -1.03 6.26 -16.94
N LEU A 21 -0.62 7.36 -16.30
CA LEU A 21 -1.27 8.65 -16.47
C LEU A 21 -0.99 9.27 -17.86
N SER A 22 0.18 8.98 -18.45
CA SER A 22 0.59 9.52 -19.75
C SER A 22 -0.24 9.02 -20.93
N GLU A 23 -1.00 7.94 -20.74
CA GLU A 23 -1.95 7.45 -21.74
C GLU A 23 -3.07 8.45 -22.05
N ASP A 24 -3.45 9.32 -21.08
CA ASP A 24 -4.60 10.24 -21.23
C ASP A 24 -4.27 11.71 -20.94
N PHE A 25 -3.16 11.99 -20.27
CA PHE A 25 -2.79 13.33 -19.81
C PHE A 25 -1.42 13.75 -20.33
N LYS A 26 -1.17 15.05 -20.31
CA LYS A 26 0.20 15.58 -20.36
C LYS A 26 0.80 15.40 -18.98
N VAL A 27 1.86 14.59 -18.87
CA VAL A 27 2.47 14.27 -17.59
C VAL A 27 3.78 15.01 -17.39
N LYS A 28 3.93 15.63 -16.22
CA LYS A 28 5.18 16.19 -15.71
C LYS A 28 5.69 15.33 -14.57
N VAL A 29 7.00 15.16 -14.48
CA VAL A 29 7.64 14.42 -13.39
C VAL A 29 8.75 15.24 -12.75
N TYR A 30 8.90 15.07 -11.45
CA TYR A 30 9.97 15.69 -10.66
C TYR A 30 10.57 14.71 -9.68
N SER A 31 11.88 14.80 -9.48
CA SER A 31 12.58 14.06 -8.42
C SER A 31 13.69 14.93 -7.82
N ARG A 32 13.81 14.93 -6.48
CA ARG A 32 14.85 15.67 -5.75
C ARG A 32 16.28 15.28 -6.13
N ARG A 33 16.49 14.04 -6.56
CA ARG A 33 17.81 13.57 -7.04
C ARG A 33 18.21 14.10 -8.41
N GLY A 34 17.29 14.84 -9.07
CA GLY A 34 17.41 15.13 -10.48
C GLY A 34 17.01 13.93 -11.36
N LEU A 35 16.68 14.21 -12.61
CA LEU A 35 16.34 13.20 -13.62
C LEU A 35 17.09 13.53 -14.91
N LYS A 36 17.57 12.48 -15.57
CA LYS A 36 18.11 12.59 -16.91
C LYS A 36 17.05 12.19 -17.95
N ALA A 37 17.15 12.74 -19.16
CA ALA A 37 16.17 12.49 -20.21
C ALA A 37 16.00 10.99 -20.54
N GLU A 38 17.09 10.23 -20.50
CA GLU A 38 17.10 8.78 -20.75
C GLU A 38 16.42 7.94 -19.66
N GLU A 39 16.17 8.51 -18.47
CA GLU A 39 15.48 7.81 -17.36
C GLU A 39 13.96 7.92 -17.48
N VAL A 40 13.47 8.86 -18.29
CA VAL A 40 12.05 9.23 -18.37
C VAL A 40 11.44 8.68 -19.66
N SER A 41 10.23 8.15 -19.55
CA SER A 41 9.51 7.58 -20.70
C SER A 41 9.18 8.66 -21.75
N PRO A 42 9.20 8.32 -23.04
CA PRO A 42 8.89 9.28 -24.11
C PRO A 42 7.53 9.96 -23.90
N GLY A 43 7.48 11.27 -24.13
CA GLY A 43 6.26 12.06 -23.98
C GLY A 43 5.99 12.60 -22.59
N ILE A 44 6.79 12.21 -21.58
CA ILE A 44 6.73 12.73 -20.22
C ILE A 44 7.75 13.86 -20.05
N GLU A 45 7.32 15.00 -19.50
CA GLU A 45 8.14 16.19 -19.28
C GLU A 45 8.87 16.14 -17.94
N ILE A 46 10.17 16.41 -17.93
CA ILE A 46 10.92 16.63 -16.69
C ILE A 46 10.71 18.08 -16.23
N ALA A 47 10.14 18.25 -15.05
CA ALA A 47 9.84 19.55 -14.47
C ALA A 47 10.88 19.98 -13.43
N THR A 48 10.98 21.29 -13.21
CA THR A 48 11.65 21.87 -12.03
C THR A 48 10.71 21.89 -10.83
N ILE A 49 11.23 22.20 -9.63
CA ILE A 49 10.39 22.33 -8.43
C ILE A 49 9.29 23.39 -8.62
N ASP A 50 9.57 24.48 -9.30
CA ASP A 50 8.60 25.55 -9.55
C ASP A 50 7.51 25.12 -10.53
N SER A 51 7.88 24.43 -11.60
CA SER A 51 6.98 24.10 -12.70
C SER A 51 6.18 22.81 -12.47
N ILE A 52 6.59 21.92 -11.53
CA ILE A 52 5.87 20.68 -11.24
C ILE A 52 4.48 20.97 -10.64
N PHE A 53 4.33 22.09 -9.93
CA PHE A 53 3.05 22.49 -9.31
C PHE A 53 2.08 23.16 -10.28
N ASP A 54 2.50 23.51 -11.51
CA ASP A 54 1.60 24.05 -12.53
C ASP A 54 0.86 22.91 -13.24
N CYS A 55 -0.17 22.37 -12.58
CA CYS A 55 -0.93 21.21 -13.02
C CYS A 55 -2.37 21.22 -12.49
N ASP A 56 -3.24 20.45 -13.14
CA ASP A 56 -4.63 20.24 -12.72
C ASP A 56 -4.73 19.19 -11.59
N ALA A 57 -3.81 18.23 -11.58
CA ALA A 57 -3.72 17.22 -10.52
C ALA A 57 -2.26 16.84 -10.25
N MET A 58 -1.94 16.54 -8.98
CA MET A 58 -0.61 16.14 -8.56
C MET A 58 -0.67 14.87 -7.72
N PHE A 59 0.18 13.90 -8.05
CA PHE A 59 0.38 12.67 -7.31
C PHE A 59 1.75 12.67 -6.62
N PHE A 60 1.75 12.53 -5.30
CA PHE A 60 2.97 12.36 -4.53
C PHE A 60 3.33 10.87 -4.46
N CYS A 61 4.41 10.49 -5.13
CA CYS A 61 4.95 9.13 -5.17
C CYS A 61 6.30 9.08 -4.43
N VAL A 62 6.29 9.45 -3.17
CA VAL A 62 7.49 9.53 -2.29
C VAL A 62 7.37 8.54 -1.14
N ALA A 63 8.50 8.24 -0.47
CA ALA A 63 8.48 7.40 0.73
C ALA A 63 7.63 8.06 1.83
N ILE A 64 6.88 7.26 2.58
CA ILE A 64 5.97 7.74 3.63
C ILE A 64 6.74 8.59 4.65
N SER A 65 7.91 8.11 5.08
CA SER A 65 8.80 8.81 6.02
C SER A 65 9.33 10.17 5.54
N SER A 66 9.26 10.44 4.24
CA SER A 66 9.66 11.72 3.65
C SER A 66 8.48 12.62 3.32
N PHE A 67 7.25 12.10 3.37
CA PHE A 67 6.10 12.77 2.77
C PHE A 67 5.73 14.07 3.50
N GLU A 68 5.66 14.04 4.82
CA GLU A 68 5.37 15.23 5.62
C GLU A 68 6.36 16.36 5.32
N GLN A 69 7.66 16.05 5.31
CA GLN A 69 8.70 17.03 5.00
C GLN A 69 8.58 17.59 3.58
N VAL A 70 8.25 16.74 2.60
CA VAL A 70 7.97 17.19 1.22
C VAL A 70 6.82 18.18 1.18
N LEU A 71 5.74 17.94 1.91
CA LEU A 71 4.60 18.87 1.98
C LEU A 71 4.98 20.21 2.62
N ILE A 72 5.76 20.18 3.72
CA ILE A 72 6.25 21.38 4.41
C ILE A 72 7.13 22.22 3.47
N GLU A 73 8.07 21.60 2.79
CA GLU A 73 8.97 22.26 1.82
C GLU A 73 8.22 22.80 0.60
N SER A 74 7.08 22.21 0.27
CA SER A 74 6.25 22.58 -0.86
C SER A 74 5.23 23.69 -0.58
N ARG A 75 5.10 24.20 0.63
CA ARG A 75 4.03 25.12 1.03
C ARG A 75 3.89 26.35 0.13
N ASN A 76 5.00 26.88 -0.39
CA ASN A 76 5.00 28.08 -1.24
C ASN A 76 4.67 27.78 -2.71
N TYR A 77 4.61 26.51 -3.08
CA TYR A 77 4.40 26.09 -4.47
C TYR A 77 2.97 25.63 -4.78
N PHE A 78 2.16 25.31 -3.75
CA PHE A 78 0.79 24.86 -3.98
C PHE A 78 -0.02 25.88 -4.81
N ARG A 79 -0.74 25.37 -5.81
CA ARG A 79 -1.56 26.18 -6.71
C ARG A 79 -3.04 25.97 -6.44
N ALA A 80 -3.82 27.05 -6.53
CA ALA A 80 -5.27 26.97 -6.49
C ALA A 80 -5.80 26.09 -7.62
N ASN A 81 -6.93 25.42 -7.37
CA ASN A 81 -7.62 24.52 -8.31
C ASN A 81 -6.88 23.22 -8.67
N THR A 82 -5.72 22.93 -8.11
CA THR A 82 -5.05 21.63 -8.24
C THR A 82 -5.65 20.63 -7.26
N VAL A 83 -5.91 19.40 -7.72
CA VAL A 83 -6.29 18.26 -6.87
C VAL A 83 -5.02 17.52 -6.46
N TYR A 84 -4.81 17.33 -5.17
CA TYR A 84 -3.62 16.67 -4.63
C TYR A 84 -3.93 15.26 -4.16
N PHE A 85 -3.07 14.33 -4.56
CA PHE A 85 -3.14 12.91 -4.24
C PHE A 85 -1.85 12.45 -3.58
N ASP A 86 -1.96 11.55 -2.61
CA ASP A 86 -0.85 10.70 -2.21
C ASP A 86 -1.01 9.31 -2.83
N THR A 87 0.06 8.50 -2.78
CA THR A 87 0.06 7.09 -3.17
C THR A 87 0.70 6.20 -2.09
N CYS A 88 0.70 6.67 -0.86
CA CYS A 88 1.31 5.98 0.27
C CYS A 88 0.59 4.66 0.59
N SER A 89 1.33 3.70 1.16
CA SER A 89 0.77 2.41 1.58
C SER A 89 0.01 2.47 2.92
N VAL A 90 -0.05 3.63 3.55
CA VAL A 90 -0.88 3.93 4.73
C VAL A 90 -1.65 5.21 4.48
N LYS A 91 -2.78 5.43 5.18
CA LYS A 91 -3.69 6.54 4.84
C LYS A 91 -3.86 7.56 5.97
N VAL A 92 -3.93 7.15 7.23
CA VAL A 92 -4.26 8.04 8.35
C VAL A 92 -3.28 9.21 8.42
N TYR A 93 -2.00 8.95 8.59
CA TYR A 93 -1.00 10.02 8.71
C TYR A 93 -0.79 10.82 7.41
N PRO A 94 -0.65 10.20 6.23
CA PRO A 94 -0.55 10.96 4.98
C PRO A 94 -1.73 11.89 4.73
N ALA A 95 -2.96 11.46 4.99
CA ALA A 95 -4.14 12.30 4.87
C ALA A 95 -4.14 13.48 5.86
N GLN A 96 -3.73 13.23 7.11
CA GLN A 96 -3.55 14.27 8.11
C GLN A 96 -2.51 15.29 7.65
N TRP A 97 -1.30 14.86 7.24
CA TRP A 97 -0.24 15.76 6.78
C TRP A 97 -0.65 16.59 5.57
N MET A 98 -1.35 15.98 4.60
CA MET A 98 -1.90 16.73 3.47
C MET A 98 -2.90 17.80 3.94
N ASN A 99 -3.81 17.43 4.86
CA ASN A 99 -4.82 18.35 5.36
C ASN A 99 -4.22 19.54 6.13
N GLU A 100 -3.12 19.32 6.84
CA GLU A 100 -2.42 20.35 7.63
C GLU A 100 -1.54 21.27 6.76
N ASN A 101 -0.97 20.77 5.68
CA ASN A 101 0.05 21.47 4.90
C ASN A 101 -0.46 22.04 3.56
N ILE A 102 -1.47 21.45 2.96
CA ILE A 102 -2.06 21.91 1.70
C ILE A 102 -3.14 22.95 1.98
N PRO A 103 -3.15 24.13 1.30
CA PRO A 103 -4.12 25.19 1.55
C PRO A 103 -5.57 24.69 1.55
N ALA A 104 -6.39 25.23 2.45
CA ALA A 104 -7.77 24.77 2.69
C ALA A 104 -8.68 24.83 1.45
N ALA A 105 -8.40 25.72 0.48
CA ALA A 105 -9.15 25.83 -0.77
C ALA A 105 -8.88 24.69 -1.76
N ASN A 106 -7.81 23.91 -1.57
CA ASN A 106 -7.46 22.82 -2.46
C ASN A 106 -8.18 21.52 -2.11
N GLN A 107 -8.38 20.69 -3.11
CA GLN A 107 -8.98 19.37 -2.96
C GLN A 107 -7.92 18.32 -2.70
N ILE A 108 -8.22 17.38 -1.80
CA ILE A 108 -7.31 16.31 -1.38
C ILE A 108 -8.06 14.98 -1.44
N ILE A 109 -7.45 14.04 -2.16
CA ILE A 109 -7.91 12.65 -2.23
C ILE A 109 -6.74 11.75 -1.85
N ALA A 110 -6.91 10.91 -0.85
CA ALA A 110 -5.89 9.95 -0.47
C ALA A 110 -6.08 8.64 -1.23
N THR A 111 -4.98 8.09 -1.76
CA THR A 111 -5.03 6.85 -2.54
C THR A 111 -3.96 5.85 -2.12
N HIS A 112 -4.26 4.57 -2.27
CA HIS A 112 -3.25 3.52 -2.18
C HIS A 112 -3.43 2.51 -3.32
N PRO A 113 -2.63 2.61 -4.38
CA PRO A 113 -2.51 1.54 -5.36
C PRO A 113 -1.91 0.29 -4.70
N MET A 114 -2.73 -0.75 -4.49
CA MET A 114 -2.35 -1.99 -3.81
C MET A 114 -1.48 -2.90 -4.70
N PHE A 115 -0.58 -2.30 -5.46
CA PHE A 115 0.28 -2.98 -6.42
C PHE A 115 1.57 -2.21 -6.68
N GLY A 116 2.62 -2.94 -7.00
CA GLY A 116 3.85 -2.39 -7.54
C GLY A 116 3.99 -2.69 -9.03
N PRO A 117 5.11 -2.27 -9.67
CA PRO A 117 5.36 -2.55 -11.08
C PRO A 117 5.28 -4.04 -11.43
N ASP A 118 5.85 -4.90 -10.60
CA ASP A 118 5.87 -6.35 -10.85
C ASP A 118 4.45 -6.94 -10.86
N SER A 119 3.60 -6.52 -9.92
CA SER A 119 2.19 -6.93 -9.87
C SER A 119 1.38 -6.35 -11.01
N TYR A 120 1.61 -5.10 -11.38
CA TYR A 120 0.85 -4.42 -12.44
C TYR A 120 1.02 -5.10 -13.80
N TYR A 121 2.25 -5.40 -14.18
CA TYR A 121 2.54 -6.02 -15.49
C TYR A 121 2.09 -7.49 -15.57
N ASN A 122 2.05 -8.19 -14.45
CA ASN A 122 1.65 -9.61 -14.37
C ASN A 122 0.16 -9.81 -14.07
N ALA A 123 -0.60 -8.73 -13.82
CA ALA A 123 -2.01 -8.85 -13.43
C ALA A 123 -2.90 -9.32 -14.57
N THR A 124 -3.71 -10.33 -14.30
CA THR A 124 -4.76 -10.86 -15.19
C THR A 124 -6.16 -10.31 -14.87
N SER A 125 -6.30 -9.62 -13.74
CA SER A 125 -7.54 -9.02 -13.26
C SER A 125 -7.31 -7.58 -12.79
N PRO A 126 -8.37 -6.76 -12.64
CA PRO A 126 -8.24 -5.40 -12.09
C PRO A 126 -7.62 -5.40 -10.70
N LEU A 127 -6.63 -4.53 -10.50
CA LEU A 127 -5.88 -4.39 -9.25
C LEU A 127 -6.59 -3.43 -8.28
N PRO A 128 -6.57 -3.71 -6.96
CA PRO A 128 -7.23 -2.84 -6.00
C PRO A 128 -6.55 -1.47 -5.92
N LEU A 129 -7.37 -0.43 -5.82
CA LEU A 129 -6.97 0.94 -5.53
C LEU A 129 -7.86 1.47 -4.40
N ALA A 130 -7.31 1.62 -3.21
CA ALA A 130 -8.02 2.28 -2.13
C ALA A 130 -8.13 3.78 -2.43
N PHE A 131 -9.32 4.36 -2.15
CA PHE A 131 -9.69 5.70 -2.58
C PHE A 131 -10.48 6.40 -1.48
N CYS A 132 -9.84 7.36 -0.79
CA CYS A 132 -10.39 8.00 0.39
C CYS A 132 -10.61 9.50 0.13
N ASN A 133 -11.83 9.99 0.38
CA ASN A 133 -12.11 11.41 0.30
C ASN A 133 -11.64 12.11 1.59
N VAL A 134 -10.55 12.86 1.50
CA VAL A 134 -10.03 13.65 2.63
C VAL A 134 -10.70 15.02 2.66
N ARG A 135 -10.68 15.71 1.52
CA ARG A 135 -11.25 17.06 1.35
C ARG A 135 -11.44 17.32 -0.14
N SER A 136 -12.51 16.79 -0.72
CA SER A 136 -12.83 17.07 -2.13
C SER A 136 -14.34 17.14 -2.35
N ASN A 137 -14.73 17.89 -3.40
CA ASN A 137 -16.09 17.91 -3.90
C ASN A 137 -16.47 16.54 -4.46
N GLU A 138 -17.73 16.18 -4.26
CA GLU A 138 -18.27 14.88 -4.71
C GLU A 138 -18.07 14.62 -6.21
N ASP A 139 -18.27 15.64 -7.04
CA ASP A 139 -18.11 15.52 -8.50
C ASP A 139 -16.65 15.25 -8.91
N VAL A 140 -15.70 15.92 -8.26
CA VAL A 140 -14.26 15.69 -8.49
C VAL A 140 -13.85 14.32 -8.01
N PHE A 141 -14.29 13.94 -6.81
CA PHE A 141 -14.03 12.61 -6.25
C PHE A 141 -14.54 11.50 -7.16
N LYS A 142 -15.81 11.56 -7.55
CA LYS A 142 -16.43 10.58 -8.46
C LYS A 142 -15.78 10.54 -9.84
N SER A 143 -15.40 11.70 -10.37
CA SER A 143 -14.74 11.79 -11.68
C SER A 143 -13.40 11.04 -11.69
N TRP A 144 -12.57 11.21 -10.64
CA TRP A 144 -11.31 10.50 -10.52
C TRP A 144 -11.49 9.01 -10.21
N ALA A 145 -12.43 8.65 -9.33
CA ALA A 145 -12.77 7.25 -9.07
C ALA A 145 -13.21 6.53 -10.36
N LYS A 146 -14.06 7.18 -11.16
CA LYS A 146 -14.48 6.67 -12.47
C LYS A 146 -13.30 6.55 -13.45
N TYR A 147 -12.39 7.54 -13.48
CA TYR A 147 -11.20 7.48 -14.33
C TYR A 147 -10.37 6.22 -14.02
N PHE A 148 -10.03 6.00 -12.76
CA PHE A 148 -9.23 4.84 -12.37
C PHE A 148 -9.94 3.49 -12.59
N SER A 149 -11.27 3.45 -12.44
CA SER A 149 -12.05 2.24 -12.75
C SER A 149 -11.95 1.84 -14.23
N HIS A 150 -11.63 2.77 -15.13
CA HIS A 150 -11.37 2.47 -16.55
C HIS A 150 -9.91 2.09 -16.85
N LYS A 151 -9.02 2.14 -15.85
CA LYS A 151 -7.56 1.87 -15.97
C LYS A 151 -7.13 0.54 -15.38
N ARG A 152 -7.91 -0.53 -15.55
CA ARG A 152 -7.65 -1.85 -14.96
C ARG A 152 -7.52 -1.83 -13.43
N MET A 153 -8.18 -0.87 -12.77
CA MET A 153 -8.18 -0.75 -11.32
C MET A 153 -9.58 -0.99 -10.76
N ARG A 154 -9.65 -1.74 -9.67
CA ARG A 154 -10.85 -1.89 -8.85
C ARG A 154 -10.78 -0.85 -7.75
N VAL A 155 -11.54 0.23 -7.92
CA VAL A 155 -11.58 1.34 -6.96
C VAL A 155 -12.43 0.95 -5.76
N GLU A 156 -11.81 0.94 -4.57
CA GLU A 156 -12.45 0.65 -3.29
C GLU A 156 -12.53 1.94 -2.47
N ILE A 157 -13.75 2.45 -2.29
CA ILE A 157 -14.00 3.70 -1.55
C ILE A 157 -14.18 3.37 -0.07
N MET A 158 -13.38 4.01 0.78
CA MET A 158 -13.37 3.76 2.22
C MET A 158 -12.81 4.97 2.99
N SER A 159 -12.90 4.97 4.32
CA SER A 159 -12.21 5.94 5.16
C SER A 159 -10.71 5.64 5.28
N THR A 160 -9.94 6.60 5.75
CA THR A 160 -8.51 6.43 6.01
C THR A 160 -8.25 5.43 7.12
N GLU A 161 -9.10 5.43 8.14
CA GLU A 161 -9.06 4.53 9.29
C GLU A 161 -9.38 3.10 8.89
N GLU A 162 -10.50 2.90 8.17
CA GLU A 162 -10.91 1.60 7.63
C GLU A 162 -9.80 1.00 6.75
N HIS A 163 -9.18 1.81 5.89
CA HIS A 163 -8.06 1.38 5.08
C HIS A 163 -6.91 0.86 5.94
N ASP A 164 -6.44 1.66 6.91
CA ASP A 164 -5.24 1.33 7.68
C ASP A 164 -5.49 0.12 8.60
N GLU A 165 -6.70 -0.05 9.14
CA GLU A 165 -7.08 -1.23 9.89
C GLU A 165 -7.03 -2.50 9.01
N MET A 166 -7.65 -2.46 7.81
CA MET A 166 -7.61 -3.57 6.86
C MET A 166 -6.18 -3.88 6.39
N VAL A 167 -5.38 -2.86 6.11
CA VAL A 167 -4.01 -3.00 5.63
C VAL A 167 -3.09 -3.58 6.72
N ALA A 168 -3.31 -3.26 8.00
CA ALA A 168 -2.53 -3.85 9.09
C ALA A 168 -2.63 -5.39 9.10
N TYR A 169 -3.84 -5.94 8.95
CA TYR A 169 -4.11 -7.38 8.97
C TYR A 169 -4.08 -8.06 7.58
N SER A 170 -3.70 -7.35 6.54
CA SER A 170 -3.44 -7.91 5.21
C SER A 170 -2.00 -7.67 4.77
N GLN A 171 -1.70 -6.53 4.15
CA GLN A 171 -0.34 -6.21 3.69
C GLN A 171 0.65 -6.10 4.86
N GLY A 172 0.26 -5.47 5.97
CA GLY A 172 1.11 -5.28 7.15
C GLY A 172 1.59 -6.58 7.75
N ILE A 173 0.67 -7.52 8.00
CA ILE A 173 1.01 -8.85 8.53
C ILE A 173 1.80 -9.67 7.52
N THR A 174 1.47 -9.59 6.22
CA THR A 174 2.21 -10.32 5.17
C THR A 174 3.67 -9.89 5.12
N HIS A 175 3.94 -8.59 5.13
CA HIS A 175 5.31 -8.06 5.15
C HIS A 175 6.04 -8.42 6.45
N TYR A 176 5.36 -8.36 7.60
CA TYR A 176 5.96 -8.72 8.89
C TYR A 176 6.34 -10.20 8.93
N VAL A 177 5.41 -11.09 8.62
CA VAL A 177 5.64 -12.54 8.57
C VAL A 177 6.71 -12.90 7.54
N GLY A 178 6.67 -12.31 6.36
CA GLY A 178 7.68 -12.57 5.33
C GLY A 178 9.10 -12.22 5.80
N ARG A 179 9.28 -11.13 6.56
CA ARG A 179 10.58 -10.78 7.18
C ARG A 179 10.98 -11.75 8.30
N VAL A 180 10.03 -12.19 9.12
CA VAL A 180 10.29 -13.23 10.14
C VAL A 180 10.72 -14.54 9.50
N LEU A 181 10.02 -14.98 8.44
CA LEU A 181 10.38 -16.19 7.72
C LEU A 181 11.74 -16.07 7.00
N ALA A 182 12.08 -14.88 6.49
CA ALA A 182 13.41 -14.62 5.92
C ALA A 182 14.52 -14.69 6.97
N ASP A 183 14.27 -14.19 8.19
CA ASP A 183 15.21 -14.26 9.32
C ASP A 183 15.48 -15.72 9.73
N LEU A 184 14.50 -16.62 9.58
CA LEU A 184 14.67 -18.06 9.77
C LEU A 184 15.55 -18.72 8.69
N GLN A 185 15.97 -17.97 7.65
CA GLN A 185 16.83 -18.45 6.57
C GLN A 185 16.29 -19.71 5.84
N LEU A 186 14.97 -19.76 5.65
CA LEU A 186 14.31 -20.87 4.96
C LEU A 186 14.84 -21.00 3.53
N GLN A 187 15.13 -22.23 3.10
CA GLN A 187 15.69 -22.56 1.80
C GLN A 187 14.84 -23.62 1.09
N PRO A 188 14.74 -23.59 -0.24
CA PRO A 188 14.14 -24.67 -1.01
C PRO A 188 14.79 -26.02 -0.69
N SER A 189 13.99 -27.08 -0.68
CA SER A 189 14.45 -28.46 -0.49
C SER A 189 13.90 -29.40 -1.55
N ARG A 190 14.41 -30.63 -1.59
CA ARG A 190 13.96 -31.65 -2.57
C ARG A 190 12.59 -32.25 -2.24
N ILE A 191 12.03 -31.93 -1.09
CA ILE A 191 10.76 -32.48 -0.59
C ILE A 191 9.75 -31.40 -0.24
N ASP A 192 9.85 -30.24 -0.90
CA ASP A 192 8.96 -29.11 -0.64
C ASP A 192 7.50 -29.47 -0.91
N THR A 193 6.63 -29.15 0.04
CA THR A 193 5.19 -29.19 -0.20
C THR A 193 4.73 -27.93 -0.93
N MET A 194 3.54 -27.96 -1.55
CA MET A 194 2.94 -26.76 -2.15
C MET A 194 2.73 -25.64 -1.11
N GLY A 195 2.41 -25.99 0.14
CA GLY A 195 2.28 -25.02 1.24
C GLY A 195 3.60 -24.34 1.56
N TYR A 196 4.70 -25.09 1.60
CA TYR A 196 6.03 -24.54 1.85
C TYR A 196 6.48 -23.61 0.69
N GLY A 197 6.19 -23.99 -0.55
CA GLY A 197 6.45 -23.12 -1.70
C GLY A 197 5.79 -21.75 -1.56
N LYS A 198 4.54 -21.69 -1.08
CA LYS A 198 3.84 -20.41 -0.81
C LYS A 198 4.52 -19.57 0.27
N LEU A 199 5.14 -20.17 1.29
CA LEU A 199 5.93 -19.42 2.28
C LEU A 199 7.18 -18.81 1.64
N LEU A 200 7.87 -19.54 0.76
CA LEU A 200 8.99 -19.02 0.00
C LEU A 200 8.56 -17.88 -0.95
N ASP A 201 7.39 -17.97 -1.56
CA ASP A 201 6.82 -16.91 -2.40
C ASP A 201 6.55 -15.64 -1.57
N ILE A 202 6.03 -15.77 -0.35
CA ILE A 202 5.83 -14.64 0.56
C ILE A 202 7.17 -13.97 0.90
N ILE A 203 8.22 -14.75 1.20
CA ILE A 203 9.56 -14.22 1.45
C ILE A 203 10.05 -13.46 0.21
N ALA A 204 9.99 -14.08 -0.96
CA ALA A 204 10.45 -13.48 -2.21
C ALA A 204 9.72 -12.15 -2.51
N GLN A 205 8.39 -12.14 -2.39
CA GLN A 205 7.57 -10.96 -2.63
C GLN A 205 7.92 -9.83 -1.66
N THR A 206 7.92 -10.10 -0.35
CA THR A 206 8.06 -9.05 0.67
C THR A 206 9.48 -8.57 0.83
N CYS A 207 10.49 -9.43 0.61
CA CYS A 207 11.90 -9.07 0.68
C CYS A 207 12.42 -8.40 -0.61
N ASN A 208 11.68 -8.45 -1.72
CA ASN A 208 11.97 -7.66 -2.92
C ASN A 208 11.64 -6.17 -2.72
N ASP A 209 10.77 -5.84 -1.78
CA ASP A 209 10.51 -4.47 -1.37
C ASP A 209 11.64 -3.93 -0.49
N THR A 210 11.82 -2.60 -0.54
CA THR A 210 12.88 -1.94 0.24
C THR A 210 12.63 -2.08 1.74
N TRP A 211 13.72 -2.14 2.51
CA TRP A 211 13.64 -2.10 3.97
C TRP A 211 12.90 -0.86 4.48
N GLN A 212 13.09 0.27 3.80
CA GLN A 212 12.40 1.52 4.15
C GLN A 212 10.87 1.38 4.03
N LEU A 213 10.37 0.78 2.94
CA LEU A 213 8.93 0.56 2.77
C LEU A 213 8.36 -0.33 3.89
N PHE A 214 9.08 -1.39 4.25
CA PHE A 214 8.69 -2.26 5.36
C PHE A 214 8.60 -1.48 6.68
N ILE A 215 9.63 -0.71 7.03
CA ILE A 215 9.63 0.09 8.26
C ILE A 215 8.52 1.15 8.24
N ASP A 216 8.35 1.84 7.12
CA ASP A 216 7.32 2.88 6.98
C ASP A 216 5.92 2.30 7.15
N LEU A 217 5.62 1.15 6.52
CA LEU A 217 4.35 0.45 6.65
C LEU A 217 4.05 0.06 8.10
N GLN A 218 5.09 -0.42 8.83
CA GLN A 218 4.94 -0.84 10.23
C GLN A 218 4.91 0.34 11.22
N ARG A 219 5.51 1.47 10.87
CA ARG A 219 5.63 2.64 11.75
C ARG A 219 4.45 3.59 11.61
N PHE A 220 4.01 3.83 10.38
CA PHE A 220 3.03 4.87 10.05
C PHE A 220 1.61 4.35 9.86
N ASN A 221 1.36 3.06 10.09
CA ASN A 221 0.01 2.54 10.23
C ASN A 221 -0.30 2.38 11.71
N PRO A 222 -1.29 3.09 12.27
CA PRO A 222 -1.57 3.09 13.71
C PRO A 222 -2.04 1.73 14.26
N TYR A 223 -2.48 0.81 13.40
CA TYR A 223 -3.01 -0.51 13.78
C TYR A 223 -1.99 -1.64 13.74
N THR A 224 -0.81 -1.43 13.17
CA THR A 224 0.20 -2.51 13.05
C THR A 224 0.83 -2.91 14.39
N SER A 225 0.83 -2.04 15.42
CA SER A 225 1.27 -2.46 16.77
C SER A 225 0.37 -3.55 17.31
N ASN A 226 -0.94 -3.33 17.29
CA ASN A 226 -1.92 -4.32 17.75
C ASN A 226 -1.85 -5.61 16.92
N MET A 227 -1.70 -5.49 15.61
CA MET A 227 -1.53 -6.66 14.73
C MET A 227 -0.32 -7.51 15.14
N ARG A 228 0.83 -6.89 15.45
CA ARG A 228 2.02 -7.63 15.90
C ARG A 228 1.82 -8.30 17.26
N GLU A 229 1.15 -7.60 18.19
CA GLU A 229 0.80 -8.16 19.49
C GLU A 229 -0.15 -9.36 19.37
N ASP A 230 -1.17 -9.26 18.53
CA ASP A 230 -2.11 -10.35 18.27
C ASP A 230 -1.42 -11.56 17.64
N LEU A 231 -0.50 -11.32 16.69
CA LEU A 231 0.30 -12.39 16.09
C LEU A 231 1.21 -13.05 17.12
N GLN A 232 1.90 -12.26 17.95
CA GLN A 232 2.77 -12.76 19.03
C GLN A 232 1.97 -13.63 20.01
N ASN A 233 0.84 -13.13 20.50
CA ASN A 233 -0.04 -13.85 21.42
C ASN A 233 -0.54 -15.18 20.81
N SER A 234 -0.84 -15.16 19.50
CA SER A 234 -1.26 -16.37 18.78
C SER A 234 -0.15 -17.40 18.67
N LEU A 235 1.09 -16.95 18.38
CA LEU A 235 2.28 -17.83 18.34
C LEU A 235 2.57 -18.44 19.70
N GLU A 236 2.56 -17.64 20.77
CA GLU A 236 2.80 -18.11 22.14
C GLU A 236 1.75 -19.13 22.60
N LYS A 237 0.49 -18.87 22.26
CA LYS A 237 -0.61 -19.80 22.56
C LYS A 237 -0.40 -21.17 21.91
N ILE A 238 -0.11 -21.20 20.61
CA ILE A 238 0.12 -22.44 19.86
C ILE A 238 1.37 -23.17 20.40
N TYR A 239 2.44 -22.42 20.66
CA TYR A 239 3.67 -22.96 21.25
C TYR A 239 3.41 -23.63 22.61
N ALA A 240 2.66 -22.97 23.52
CA ALA A 240 2.33 -23.49 24.82
C ALA A 240 1.52 -24.81 24.75
N ILE A 241 0.52 -24.85 23.88
CA ILE A 241 -0.31 -26.02 23.63
C ILE A 241 0.54 -27.22 23.15
N LEU A 242 1.39 -27.00 22.17
CA LEU A 242 2.26 -28.06 21.63
C LEU A 242 3.23 -28.57 22.67
N ASN A 243 3.81 -27.71 23.50
CA ASN A 243 4.69 -28.11 24.59
C ASN A 243 3.99 -28.96 25.66
N GLN A 244 2.75 -28.63 26.00
CA GLN A 244 1.97 -29.44 26.94
C GLN A 244 1.73 -30.87 26.40
N ILE A 245 1.38 -30.97 25.11
CA ILE A 245 1.13 -32.24 24.44
C ILE A 245 2.42 -33.09 24.36
N VAL A 246 3.52 -32.47 23.89
CA VAL A 246 4.81 -33.19 23.73
C VAL A 246 5.41 -33.66 25.03
N ASN A 247 5.26 -32.89 26.11
CA ASN A 247 5.80 -33.24 27.45
C ASN A 247 4.89 -34.17 28.26
N GLY A 248 3.81 -34.68 27.68
CA GLY A 248 2.91 -35.68 28.31
C GLY A 248 2.01 -35.12 29.42
N ASN A 249 1.99 -33.81 29.65
CA ASN A 249 1.18 -33.17 30.69
C ASN A 249 -0.20 -32.71 30.19
N GLY A 250 -0.48 -32.83 28.88
CA GLY A 250 -1.74 -32.45 28.27
C GLY A 250 -2.54 -33.67 27.80
N LYS A 251 -3.82 -33.71 28.13
CA LYS A 251 -4.75 -34.62 27.46
C LYS A 251 -5.02 -34.05 26.05
N HIS A 252 -5.20 -34.93 25.06
CA HIS A 252 -5.63 -34.57 23.69
C HIS A 252 -6.89 -33.67 23.61
N SER A 253 -7.51 -33.34 24.76
CA SER A 253 -8.78 -32.62 24.89
C SER A 253 -8.65 -31.11 25.11
N ASP A 254 -7.44 -30.55 25.26
CA ASP A 254 -7.30 -29.12 25.65
C ASP A 254 -7.37 -28.12 24.49
N LEU A 255 -7.37 -28.63 23.28
CA LEU A 255 -7.96 -27.98 22.09
C LEU A 255 -8.87 -29.04 21.47
N SER A 256 -10.15 -28.99 21.75
CA SER A 256 -11.07 -29.84 21.01
C SER A 256 -10.96 -29.47 19.54
N GLN A 257 -10.88 -30.47 18.69
CA GLN A 257 -10.91 -30.27 17.22
C GLN A 257 -12.14 -29.44 16.85
N GLU A 258 -13.22 -29.52 17.61
CA GLU A 258 -14.44 -28.73 17.46
C GLU A 258 -14.23 -27.24 17.74
N GLU A 259 -13.46 -26.85 18.79
CA GLU A 259 -13.14 -25.43 19.05
C GLU A 259 -12.22 -24.84 17.97
N TRP A 260 -11.26 -25.63 17.47
CA TRP A 260 -10.41 -25.24 16.36
C TRP A 260 -11.24 -25.09 15.07
N GLU A 261 -12.07 -26.05 14.74
CA GLU A 261 -12.94 -26.04 13.55
C GLU A 261 -13.96 -24.90 13.63
N LEU A 262 -14.59 -24.67 14.78
CA LEU A 262 -15.55 -23.58 14.99
C LEU A 262 -14.92 -22.20 14.81
N ARG A 263 -13.67 -22.01 15.27
CA ARG A 263 -12.95 -20.76 15.11
C ARG A 263 -12.47 -20.48 13.69
N TYR A 264 -12.09 -21.51 12.95
CA TYR A 264 -11.40 -21.36 11.67
C TYR A 264 -12.24 -21.74 10.46
N LYS A 265 -13.04 -22.81 10.50
CA LYS A 265 -13.91 -23.17 9.37
C LYS A 265 -14.93 -22.08 9.05
N ASN A 266 -15.57 -21.52 10.06
CA ASN A 266 -16.65 -20.55 9.87
C ASN A 266 -16.17 -19.11 9.58
N LYS A 267 -14.93 -18.75 9.92
CA LYS A 267 -14.38 -17.40 9.68
C LYS A 267 -13.54 -17.25 8.41
N ILE A 268 -12.78 -18.29 8.03
CA ILE A 268 -11.85 -18.21 6.89
C ILE A 268 -12.52 -18.70 5.61
N TRP A 269 -13.45 -19.64 5.72
CA TRP A 269 -14.11 -20.28 4.58
C TRP A 269 -15.57 -19.88 4.48
N GLY A 270 -15.95 -18.69 5.02
CA GLY A 270 -17.32 -18.21 5.05
C GLY A 270 -18.17 -18.97 4.07
N SER A 271 -19.28 -19.54 4.46
CA SER A 271 -20.12 -20.44 3.68
C SER A 271 -19.98 -20.20 2.17
N LYS A 272 -19.24 -21.05 1.48
CA LYS A 272 -19.51 -21.29 0.07
C LYS A 272 -20.86 -22.01 0.10
N GLU A 273 -21.91 -21.22 0.22
CA GLU A 273 -23.21 -21.64 -0.25
C GLU A 273 -23.06 -21.83 -1.75
N GLU A 274 -23.38 -23.02 -2.18
CA GLU A 274 -23.36 -23.58 -3.51
C GLU A 274 -24.04 -22.72 -4.57
#